data_87f7c68cfa1f38af40f4876095e41736
#
_entry.id   87f7c68cfa1f38af40f4876095e41736
#
_cell.length_a   1.000
_cell.length_b   1.000
_cell.length_c   1.000
_cell.angle_alpha   90.00
_cell.angle_beta   90.00
_cell.angle_gamma   90.00
#
_symmetry.space_group_name_H-M   'P 1'
#
loop_
_entity.id
_entity.type
_entity.pdbx_description
1 polymer ?
#
loop_
_entity_poly.entity_id
_entity_poly.type
_entity_poly.pdbx_seq_one_letter_code
_entity_poly.pdbx_strand_id
1 'polypeptide(L)'
;DHGNMFGAIKFYKIAQQYGIKPIIGCEVYVAPESRHQKSSAQGMADASYHLILLAANMEGYKNLIKLVSIGYLEGFYYRPRIDKEVLAQYAHGLIALSSCLKGEIPILLAHGQERRAHEVAATFKDIMGEKGFYLDEIFNNYN
;
A
#
# COMPACT_ATOMS: atom_id res chain seq x y z
N ASP A 1 10.53 3.51 -0.36
CA ASP A 1 10.09 4.86 0.03
C ASP A 1 8.67 4.81 0.58
N HIS A 2 8.26 5.85 1.31
CA HIS A 2 6.95 5.99 1.93
C HIS A 2 6.15 7.07 1.19
N GLY A 3 5.07 6.67 0.54
CA GLY A 3 4.18 7.56 -0.22
C GLY A 3 4.77 8.12 -1.52
N ASN A 4 5.95 7.70 -1.92
CA ASN A 4 6.61 8.17 -3.14
C ASN A 4 7.56 7.12 -3.71
N MET A 5 8.12 7.41 -4.89
CA MET A 5 9.11 6.59 -5.58
C MET A 5 10.36 7.40 -5.98
N PHE A 6 10.69 8.45 -5.23
CA PHE A 6 11.77 9.37 -5.59
C PHE A 6 13.13 8.69 -5.65
N GLY A 7 13.36 7.69 -4.81
CA GLY A 7 14.60 6.91 -4.78
C GLY A 7 14.67 5.74 -5.77
N ALA A 8 13.59 5.40 -6.45
CA ALA A 8 13.48 4.14 -7.21
C ALA A 8 14.56 4.00 -8.30
N ILE A 9 14.79 5.03 -9.11
CA ILE A 9 15.78 5.00 -10.20
C ILE A 9 17.22 4.89 -9.65
N LYS A 10 17.52 5.65 -8.59
CA LYS A 10 18.86 5.60 -7.96
C LYS A 10 19.10 4.23 -7.34
N PHE A 11 18.12 3.70 -6.61
CA PHE A 11 18.16 2.37 -6.02
C PHE A 11 18.39 1.29 -7.08
N TYR A 12 17.62 1.33 -8.18
CA TYR A 12 17.76 0.40 -9.29
C TYR A 12 19.17 0.40 -9.89
N LYS A 13 19.70 1.59 -10.21
CA LYS A 13 21.04 1.73 -10.80
C LYS A 13 22.14 1.23 -9.88
N ILE A 14 22.06 1.55 -8.59
CA ILE A 14 23.06 1.10 -7.61
C ILE A 14 22.98 -0.42 -7.45
N ALA A 15 21.80 -0.99 -7.32
CA ALA A 15 21.64 -2.44 -7.20
C ALA A 15 22.25 -3.19 -8.39
N GLN A 16 22.05 -2.68 -9.61
CA GLN A 16 22.66 -3.25 -10.81
C GLN A 16 24.19 -3.19 -10.77
N GLN A 17 24.78 -2.09 -10.31
CA GLN A 17 26.24 -1.95 -10.18
C GLN A 17 26.85 -3.01 -9.26
N TYR A 18 26.10 -3.44 -8.24
CA TYR A 18 26.55 -4.47 -7.29
C TYR A 18 26.06 -5.88 -7.65
N GLY A 19 25.45 -6.07 -8.82
CA GLY A 19 24.95 -7.37 -9.26
C GLY A 19 23.74 -7.88 -8.44
N ILE A 20 23.05 -7.00 -7.75
CA ILE A 20 21.89 -7.32 -6.92
C ILE A 20 20.61 -7.05 -7.71
N LYS A 21 19.68 -8.03 -7.73
CA LYS A 21 18.36 -7.84 -8.34
C LYS A 21 17.49 -6.93 -7.47
N PRO A 22 17.14 -5.72 -7.92
CA PRO A 22 16.25 -4.85 -7.17
C PRO A 22 14.79 -5.28 -7.31
N ILE A 23 14.04 -5.14 -6.23
CA ILE A 23 12.57 -5.23 -6.23
C ILE A 23 12.05 -3.82 -5.95
N ILE A 24 11.38 -3.23 -6.94
CA ILE A 24 10.84 -1.88 -6.81
C ILE A 24 9.48 -1.93 -6.13
N GLY A 25 9.32 -1.12 -5.12
CA GLY A 25 8.08 -1.02 -4.36
C GLY A 25 7.91 0.33 -3.69
N CYS A 26 6.75 0.51 -3.09
CA CYS A 26 6.40 1.70 -2.32
C CYS A 26 5.45 1.32 -1.19
N GLU A 27 5.67 1.86 0.00
CA GLU A 27 4.63 1.89 1.02
C GLU A 27 3.65 3.01 0.70
N VAL A 28 2.45 2.66 0.26
CA VAL A 28 1.39 3.61 -0.07
C VAL A 28 0.46 3.84 1.12
N TYR A 29 -0.23 4.97 1.10
CA TYR A 29 -1.26 5.30 2.07
C TYR A 29 -2.63 5.06 1.45
N VAL A 30 -3.48 4.29 2.12
CA VAL A 30 -4.83 3.93 1.66
C VAL A 30 -5.85 4.66 2.50
N ALA A 31 -6.69 5.46 1.86
CA ALA A 31 -7.82 6.11 2.53
C ALA A 31 -8.83 5.05 3.04
N PRO A 32 -9.46 5.26 4.20
CA PRO A 32 -10.42 4.30 4.75
C PRO A 32 -11.59 4.00 3.80
N GLU A 33 -12.09 5.02 3.12
CA GLU A 33 -13.19 4.90 2.15
C GLU A 33 -12.75 5.44 0.79
N SER A 34 -12.84 6.74 0.55
CA SER A 34 -12.51 7.38 -0.71
C SER A 34 -11.34 8.35 -0.57
N ARG A 35 -10.44 8.35 -1.56
CA ARG A 35 -9.34 9.33 -1.65
C ARG A 35 -9.81 10.77 -1.74
N HIS A 36 -11.05 10.99 -2.18
CA HIS A 36 -11.64 12.33 -2.29
C HIS A 36 -12.20 12.85 -0.96
N GLN A 37 -12.42 11.99 0.01
CA GLN A 37 -12.92 12.37 1.33
C GLN A 37 -11.78 12.98 2.17
N LYS A 38 -11.78 14.30 2.27
CA LYS A 38 -10.76 15.10 2.98
C LYS A 38 -11.27 15.65 4.31
N SER A 39 -12.20 14.96 4.95
CA SER A 39 -12.71 15.30 6.29
C SER A 39 -12.54 14.10 7.20
N SER A 40 -12.06 14.33 8.41
CA SER A 40 -12.08 13.34 9.46
C SER A 40 -13.44 13.38 10.15
N ALA A 41 -14.38 12.55 9.76
CA ALA A 41 -15.68 12.42 10.43
C ALA A 41 -15.59 11.97 11.90
N GLN A 42 -14.39 11.63 12.39
CA GLN A 42 -14.17 11.09 13.74
C GLN A 42 -12.93 11.65 14.46
N GLY A 43 -12.48 12.85 14.12
CA GLY A 43 -11.34 13.45 14.84
C GLY A 43 -9.96 12.81 14.58
N MET A 44 -9.89 11.83 13.71
CA MET A 44 -8.62 11.23 13.26
C MET A 44 -8.09 12.03 12.07
N ALA A 45 -7.30 13.05 12.35
CA ALA A 45 -6.70 13.91 11.32
C ALA A 45 -5.76 13.19 10.35
N ASP A 46 -5.51 11.91 10.52
CA ASP A 46 -4.53 11.14 9.75
C ASP A 46 -5.05 9.73 9.41
N ALA A 47 -6.33 9.61 9.03
CA ALA A 47 -6.92 8.33 8.68
C ALA A 47 -6.41 7.84 7.32
N SER A 48 -5.24 7.21 7.34
CA SER A 48 -4.72 6.44 6.23
C SER A 48 -4.05 5.17 6.73
N TYR A 49 -4.29 4.06 6.03
CA TYR A 49 -3.66 2.79 6.33
C TYR A 49 -2.43 2.59 5.44
N HIS A 50 -1.41 1.94 5.99
CA HIS A 50 -0.24 1.58 5.22
C HIS A 50 -0.49 0.29 4.43
N LEU A 51 0.00 0.25 3.19
CA LEU A 51 0.00 -0.92 2.33
C LEU A 51 1.30 -0.94 1.54
N ILE A 52 1.98 -2.08 1.48
CA ILE A 52 3.19 -2.20 0.67
C ILE A 52 2.78 -2.73 -0.71
N LEU A 53 3.21 -2.05 -1.76
CA LEU A 53 3.04 -2.50 -3.14
C LEU A 53 4.41 -2.77 -3.77
N LEU A 54 4.57 -3.95 -4.35
CA LEU A 54 5.76 -4.38 -5.06
C LEU A 54 5.45 -4.59 -6.54
N ALA A 55 6.31 -4.08 -7.42
CA ALA A 55 6.20 -4.30 -8.85
C ALA A 55 6.79 -5.68 -9.23
N ALA A 56 5.94 -6.58 -9.70
CA ALA A 56 6.35 -7.90 -10.16
C ALA A 56 6.96 -7.87 -11.58
N ASN A 57 6.60 -6.87 -12.38
CA ASN A 57 7.05 -6.70 -13.77
C ASN A 57 6.95 -5.22 -14.19
N MET A 58 7.28 -4.93 -15.45
CA MET A 58 7.25 -3.57 -15.98
C MET A 58 5.85 -2.95 -16.00
N GLU A 59 4.81 -3.75 -16.21
CA GLU A 59 3.43 -3.27 -16.13
C GLU A 59 3.08 -2.83 -14.71
N GLY A 60 3.42 -3.66 -13.71
CA GLY A 60 3.26 -3.30 -12.30
C GLY A 60 4.04 -2.05 -11.92
N TYR A 61 5.26 -1.87 -12.44
CA TYR A 61 6.03 -0.65 -12.22
C TYR A 61 5.31 0.60 -12.75
N LYS A 62 4.77 0.53 -13.96
CA LYS A 62 3.99 1.63 -14.55
C LYS A 62 2.70 1.90 -13.76
N ASN A 63 2.02 0.85 -13.32
CA ASN A 63 0.82 0.96 -12.49
C ASN A 63 1.14 1.56 -11.12
N LEU A 64 2.28 1.19 -10.52
CA LEU A 64 2.72 1.79 -9.25
C LEU A 64 2.99 3.29 -9.38
N ILE A 65 3.67 3.72 -10.46
CA ILE A 65 3.85 5.15 -10.78
C ILE A 65 2.50 5.86 -10.89
N LYS A 66 1.55 5.24 -11.57
CA LYS A 66 0.19 5.78 -11.75
C LYS A 66 -0.52 5.96 -10.40
N LEU A 67 -0.52 4.93 -9.56
CA LEU A 67 -1.14 4.97 -8.24
C LEU A 67 -0.51 6.05 -7.34
N VAL A 68 0.82 6.13 -7.30
CA VAL A 68 1.51 7.16 -6.53
C VAL A 68 1.15 8.56 -7.04
N SER A 69 1.09 8.75 -8.35
CA SER A 69 0.70 10.04 -8.95
C SER A 69 -0.75 10.42 -8.60
N ILE A 70 -1.68 9.47 -8.67
CA ILE A 70 -3.09 9.68 -8.25
C ILE A 70 -3.15 10.07 -6.78
N GLY A 71 -2.36 9.44 -5.93
CA GLY A 71 -2.28 9.79 -4.51
C GLY A 71 -1.93 11.26 -4.28
N TYR A 72 -0.99 11.81 -5.06
CA TYR A 72 -0.62 13.23 -4.99
C TYR A 72 -1.65 14.15 -5.62
N LEU A 73 -2.18 13.80 -6.79
CA LEU A 73 -3.04 14.69 -7.58
C LEU A 73 -4.49 14.73 -7.08
N GLU A 74 -5.01 13.61 -6.59
CA GLU A 74 -6.42 13.48 -6.22
C GLU A 74 -6.62 13.25 -4.71
N GLY A 75 -5.80 12.39 -4.12
CA GLY A 75 -6.02 11.88 -2.76
C GLY A 75 -5.24 12.59 -1.67
N PHE A 76 -4.51 13.67 -1.97
CA PHE A 76 -3.66 14.33 -0.98
C PHE A 76 -4.49 14.97 0.14
N TYR A 77 -4.29 14.43 1.34
CA TYR A 77 -4.82 14.96 2.59
C TYR A 77 -3.84 14.59 3.70
N TYR A 78 -3.01 15.54 4.13
CA TYR A 78 -1.79 15.34 4.94
C TYR A 78 -0.76 14.41 4.30
N ARG A 79 -1.19 13.39 3.55
CA ARG A 79 -0.36 12.41 2.84
C ARG A 79 -0.96 12.10 1.48
N PRO A 80 -0.16 11.63 0.49
CA PRO A 80 -0.69 11.17 -0.78
C PRO A 80 -1.42 9.84 -0.59
N ARG A 81 -2.74 9.83 -0.70
CA ARG A 81 -3.58 8.65 -0.45
C ARG A 81 -4.20 8.12 -1.73
N ILE A 82 -4.13 6.83 -1.89
CA ILE A 82 -4.98 6.09 -2.83
C ILE A 82 -6.19 5.52 -2.08
N ASP A 83 -7.09 4.87 -2.79
CA ASP A 83 -8.17 4.07 -2.22
C ASP A 83 -8.26 2.70 -2.92
N LYS A 84 -9.14 1.85 -2.42
CA LYS A 84 -9.35 0.50 -2.98
C LYS A 84 -9.90 0.55 -4.41
N GLU A 85 -10.62 1.62 -4.78
CA GLU A 85 -11.15 1.82 -6.13
C GLU A 85 -10.02 1.96 -7.16
N VAL A 86 -9.09 2.90 -6.97
CA VAL A 86 -7.97 3.07 -7.91
C VAL A 86 -6.97 1.92 -7.83
N LEU A 87 -6.80 1.32 -6.64
CA LEU A 87 -5.98 0.11 -6.51
C LEU A 87 -6.52 -1.01 -7.40
N ALA A 88 -7.83 -1.24 -7.41
CA ALA A 88 -8.45 -2.24 -8.27
C ALA A 88 -8.24 -1.95 -9.77
N GLN A 89 -8.24 -0.68 -10.17
CA GLN A 89 -8.01 -0.28 -11.56
C GLN A 89 -6.57 -0.53 -12.02
N TYR A 90 -5.59 -0.42 -11.12
CA TYR A 90 -4.15 -0.49 -11.46
C TYR A 90 -3.40 -1.59 -10.71
N ALA A 91 -4.12 -2.63 -10.23
CA ALA A 91 -3.52 -3.74 -9.49
C ALA A 91 -2.65 -4.67 -10.34
N HIS A 92 -2.82 -4.67 -11.66
CA HIS A 92 -2.16 -5.62 -12.55
C HIS A 92 -0.63 -5.50 -12.50
N GLY A 93 0.06 -6.62 -12.34
CA GLY A 93 1.52 -6.66 -12.18
C GLY A 93 2.03 -6.18 -10.81
N LEU A 94 1.15 -5.96 -9.84
CA LEU A 94 1.50 -5.60 -8.47
C LEU A 94 1.25 -6.76 -7.50
N ILE A 95 2.09 -6.80 -6.47
CA ILE A 95 1.92 -7.65 -5.29
C ILE A 95 1.74 -6.73 -4.10
N ALA A 96 0.73 -6.97 -3.28
CA ALA A 96 0.46 -6.22 -2.06
C ALA A 96 0.80 -7.03 -0.81
N LEU A 97 1.38 -6.36 0.18
CA LEU A 97 1.63 -6.90 1.51
C LEU A 97 0.84 -6.09 2.55
N SER A 98 0.35 -6.74 3.60
CA SER A 98 -0.51 -6.12 4.63
C SER A 98 0.16 -4.98 5.41
N SER A 99 1.47 -4.84 5.28
CA SER A 99 2.28 -3.80 5.90
C SER A 99 2.42 -3.94 7.43
N CYS A 100 2.93 -2.89 8.06
CA CYS A 100 3.23 -2.84 9.48
C CYS A 100 1.96 -2.69 10.35
N LEU A 101 2.14 -2.43 11.65
CA LEU A 101 1.05 -2.19 12.61
C LEU A 101 0.09 -1.05 12.22
N LYS A 102 0.45 -0.21 11.24
CA LYS A 102 -0.41 0.83 10.67
C LYS A 102 -1.20 0.37 9.43
N GLY A 103 -1.10 -0.89 9.03
CA GLY A 103 -1.96 -1.49 8.03
C GLY A 103 -3.40 -1.64 8.52
N GLU A 104 -4.36 -1.67 7.61
CA GLU A 104 -5.79 -1.77 7.95
C GLU A 104 -6.09 -3.06 8.73
N ILE A 105 -5.56 -4.19 8.27
CA ILE A 105 -5.78 -5.50 8.92
C ILE A 105 -5.18 -5.55 10.33
N PRO A 106 -3.89 -5.20 10.54
CA PRO A 106 -3.30 -5.17 11.87
C PRO A 106 -4.03 -4.24 12.84
N ILE A 107 -4.46 -3.06 12.40
CA ILE A 107 -5.23 -2.13 13.22
C ILE A 107 -6.57 -2.76 13.66
N LEU A 108 -7.30 -3.38 12.74
CA LEU A 108 -8.56 -4.05 13.06
C LEU A 108 -8.39 -5.19 14.07
N LEU A 109 -7.34 -6.00 13.90
CA LEU A 109 -7.00 -7.08 14.83
C LEU A 109 -6.64 -6.53 16.22
N ALA A 110 -5.82 -5.47 16.29
CA ALA A 110 -5.45 -4.84 17.55
C ALA A 110 -6.67 -4.26 18.31
N HIS A 111 -7.75 -3.92 17.61
CA HIS A 111 -9.01 -3.47 18.21
C HIS A 111 -10.04 -4.59 18.41
N GLY A 112 -9.65 -5.86 18.26
CA GLY A 112 -10.54 -7.02 18.43
C GLY A 112 -11.61 -7.17 17.34
N GLN A 113 -11.44 -6.52 16.18
CA GLN A 113 -12.39 -6.54 15.07
C GLN A 113 -12.02 -7.62 14.04
N GLU A 114 -11.91 -8.87 14.48
CA GLU A 114 -11.45 -9.99 13.64
C GLU A 114 -12.31 -10.20 12.39
N ARG A 115 -13.64 -10.13 12.52
CA ARG A 115 -14.54 -10.27 11.39
C ARG A 115 -14.26 -9.24 10.30
N ARG A 116 -14.10 -7.98 10.67
CA ARG A 116 -13.77 -6.90 9.72
C ARG A 116 -12.39 -7.09 9.12
N ALA A 117 -11.42 -7.56 9.90
CA ALA A 117 -10.09 -7.88 9.40
C ALA A 117 -10.14 -8.96 8.30
N HIS A 118 -10.94 -10.00 8.49
CA HIS A 118 -11.18 -11.02 7.47
C HIS A 118 -11.87 -10.47 6.22
N GLU A 119 -12.87 -9.61 6.36
CA GLU A 119 -13.57 -8.96 5.24
C GLU A 119 -12.60 -8.08 4.43
N VAL A 120 -11.73 -7.31 5.10
CA VAL A 120 -10.70 -6.48 4.46
C VAL A 120 -9.66 -7.35 3.74
N ALA A 121 -9.19 -8.42 4.36
CA ALA A 121 -8.25 -9.35 3.73
C ALA A 121 -8.86 -9.99 2.47
N ALA A 122 -10.12 -10.40 2.52
CA ALA A 122 -10.85 -10.90 1.36
C ALA A 122 -10.96 -9.85 0.26
N THR A 123 -11.24 -8.60 0.60
CA THR A 123 -11.29 -7.47 -0.35
C THR A 123 -9.95 -7.27 -1.05
N PHE A 124 -8.83 -7.24 -0.32
CA PHE A 124 -7.52 -7.12 -0.94
C PHE A 124 -7.17 -8.34 -1.80
N LYS A 125 -7.54 -9.54 -1.37
CA LYS A 125 -7.35 -10.74 -2.18
C LYS A 125 -8.13 -10.67 -3.50
N ASP A 126 -9.37 -10.18 -3.48
CA ASP A 126 -10.19 -10.00 -4.68
C ASP A 126 -9.60 -8.95 -5.62
N ILE A 127 -9.11 -7.82 -5.08
CA ILE A 127 -8.48 -6.75 -5.87
C ILE A 127 -7.17 -7.21 -6.52
N MET A 128 -6.30 -7.88 -5.75
CA MET A 128 -4.94 -8.22 -6.16
C MET A 128 -4.83 -9.56 -6.88
N GLY A 129 -5.85 -10.41 -6.79
CA GLY A 129 -5.83 -11.78 -7.28
C GLY A 129 -5.19 -12.77 -6.28
N GLU A 130 -5.33 -14.05 -6.58
CA GLU A 130 -5.03 -15.14 -5.64
C GLU A 130 -3.55 -15.19 -5.21
N LYS A 131 -2.64 -14.76 -6.09
CA LYS A 131 -1.17 -14.70 -5.83
C LYS A 131 -0.66 -13.27 -5.68
N GLY A 132 -1.55 -12.31 -5.48
CA GLY A 132 -1.19 -10.89 -5.45
C GLY A 132 -1.26 -10.24 -4.07
N PHE A 133 -1.77 -10.94 -3.05
CA PHE A 133 -1.88 -10.39 -1.70
C PHE A 133 -1.32 -11.36 -0.66
N TYR A 134 -0.48 -10.82 0.24
CA TYR A 134 0.16 -11.57 1.32
C TYR A 134 0.05 -10.82 2.63
N LEU A 135 -0.05 -11.57 3.73
CA LEU A 135 0.02 -11.04 5.08
C LEU A 135 1.48 -11.04 5.54
N ASP A 136 1.93 -9.90 6.06
CA ASP A 136 3.24 -9.79 6.69
C ASP A 136 3.16 -10.24 8.15
N GLU A 137 4.11 -11.06 8.58
CA GLU A 137 4.37 -11.31 10.00
C GLU A 137 5.45 -10.32 10.47
N ILE A 138 5.05 -9.40 11.33
CA ILE A 138 6.00 -8.52 12.02
C ILE A 138 6.23 -9.09 13.41
N PHE A 139 7.36 -9.73 13.60
CA PHE A 139 7.82 -10.10 14.95
C PHE A 139 8.25 -8.83 15.68
N ASN A 140 7.36 -8.30 16.50
CA ASN A 140 7.73 -7.29 17.48
C ASN A 140 8.47 -7.98 18.64
N ASN A 141 9.80 -8.05 18.54
CA ASN A 141 10.65 -8.31 19.69
C ASN A 141 10.74 -7.05 20.56
N TYR A 142 9.62 -6.60 21.08
CA TYR A 142 9.60 -5.67 22.21
C TYR A 142 9.21 -6.47 23.45
N ASN A 143 10.23 -7.05 24.08
CA ASN A 143 10.21 -7.36 25.52
C ASN A 143 10.64 -6.11 26.29
#